data_f702e900c7cee49d0d152c1d3039dbda
#
_entry.id   f702e900c7cee49d0d152c1d3039dbda
#
_cell.length_a   1.000
_cell.length_b   1.000
_cell.length_c   1.000
_cell.angle_alpha   90.00
_cell.angle_beta   90.00
_cell.angle_gamma   90.00
#
_symmetry.space_group_name_H-M   'P 1'
#
loop_
_entity.id
_entity.type
_entity.pdbx_description
1 polymer ?
#
loop_
_entity_poly.entity_id
_entity_poly.type
_entity_poly.pdbx_seq_one_letter_code
_entity_poly.pdbx_strand_id
1 'polypeptide(L)'
;MVRGFALTVGLMAALPAVAGEMSAEEARRFVIGKMFNYTCFEGTKGQGRVNSDGSVAGSIQFQGSGPVRYAQLPANTLQVKGESVCASLRGLPIQPCFYLERTSANSFRGSVSGLGFAYCEFTRHGGRTTVAHSVQRSHSAQPLGLRPSLTADNN
;
A
#
# COMPACT_ATOMS: atom_id res chain seq x y z
N MET A 1 50.67 24.39 -24.17
CA MET A 1 50.14 23.04 -24.02
C MET A 1 48.99 23.09 -23.04
N VAL A 2 47.74 23.13 -23.52
CA VAL A 2 46.53 23.24 -22.69
C VAL A 2 45.86 21.85 -22.71
N ARG A 3 45.85 21.16 -21.57
CA ARG A 3 45.18 19.86 -21.40
C ARG A 3 43.71 20.10 -21.04
N GLY A 4 42.81 19.84 -22.01
CA GLY A 4 41.38 19.85 -21.78
C GLY A 4 40.94 18.65 -20.99
N PHE A 5 40.30 18.88 -19.83
CA PHE A 5 39.60 17.86 -19.04
C PHE A 5 38.16 17.74 -19.57
N ALA A 6 37.83 16.62 -20.19
CA ALA A 6 36.47 16.32 -20.59
C ALA A 6 35.74 15.74 -19.38
N LEU A 7 34.77 16.48 -18.83
CA LEU A 7 33.82 16.01 -17.80
C LEU A 7 32.73 15.18 -18.50
N THR A 8 32.79 13.86 -18.33
CA THR A 8 31.68 12.97 -18.71
C THR A 8 30.62 12.98 -17.63
N VAL A 9 29.51 13.65 -17.88
CA VAL A 9 28.30 13.61 -17.05
C VAL A 9 27.59 12.29 -17.34
N GLY A 10 27.70 11.33 -16.41
CA GLY A 10 26.98 10.07 -16.46
C GLY A 10 25.49 10.29 -16.15
N LEU A 11 24.62 10.10 -17.15
CA LEU A 11 23.17 10.13 -17.02
C LEU A 11 22.72 8.84 -16.33
N MET A 12 22.43 8.88 -15.02
CA MET A 12 21.81 7.77 -14.28
C MET A 12 20.33 7.70 -14.70
N ALA A 13 20.00 6.80 -15.60
CA ALA A 13 18.61 6.47 -15.92
C ALA A 13 17.99 5.75 -14.71
N ALA A 14 17.07 6.41 -14.01
CA ALA A 14 16.22 5.76 -13.02
C ALA A 14 15.29 4.79 -13.74
N LEU A 15 15.51 3.47 -13.55
CA LEU A 15 14.63 2.45 -14.08
C LEU A 15 13.27 2.58 -13.37
N PRO A 16 12.14 2.66 -14.10
CA PRO A 16 10.82 2.66 -13.49
C PRO A 16 10.63 1.34 -12.74
N ALA A 17 10.08 1.41 -11.52
CA ALA A 17 9.68 0.23 -10.78
C ALA A 17 8.60 -0.49 -11.59
N VAL A 18 8.93 -1.64 -12.16
CA VAL A 18 8.03 -2.41 -13.02
C VAL A 18 6.87 -2.92 -12.17
N ALA A 19 5.66 -2.43 -12.46
CA ALA A 19 4.42 -3.07 -12.03
C ALA A 19 4.28 -4.37 -12.82
N GLY A 20 3.87 -5.46 -12.17
CA GLY A 20 3.71 -6.74 -12.83
C GLY A 20 3.51 -7.90 -11.86
N GLU A 21 3.21 -9.06 -12.41
CA GLU A 21 3.06 -10.29 -11.66
C GLU A 21 4.35 -10.64 -10.90
N MET A 22 4.21 -10.97 -9.62
CA MET A 22 5.32 -11.41 -8.78
C MET A 22 5.35 -12.92 -8.73
N SER A 23 6.54 -13.51 -8.89
CA SER A 23 6.73 -14.90 -8.50
C SER A 23 6.45 -15.06 -7.00
N ALA A 24 6.07 -16.27 -6.59
CA ALA A 24 5.77 -16.55 -5.18
C ALA A 24 6.94 -16.20 -4.24
N GLU A 25 8.17 -16.38 -4.71
CA GLU A 25 9.37 -16.06 -3.93
C GLU A 25 9.64 -14.56 -3.85
N GLU A 26 9.35 -13.80 -4.90
CA GLU A 26 9.40 -12.33 -4.88
C GLU A 26 8.32 -11.78 -3.94
N ALA A 27 7.11 -12.30 -4.03
CA ALA A 27 5.99 -11.94 -3.16
C ALA A 27 6.35 -12.19 -1.70
N ARG A 28 6.93 -13.36 -1.40
CA ARG A 28 7.40 -13.70 -0.05
C ARG A 28 8.41 -12.68 0.46
N ARG A 29 9.44 -12.36 -0.29
CA ARG A 29 10.45 -11.34 0.08
C ARG A 29 9.86 -9.95 0.21
N PHE A 30 8.84 -9.66 -0.59
CA PHE A 30 8.16 -8.35 -0.55
C PHE A 30 7.35 -8.17 0.73
N VAL A 31 6.65 -9.19 1.23
CA VAL A 31 5.70 -9.07 2.34
C VAL A 31 6.27 -9.41 3.71
N ILE A 32 7.25 -10.32 3.82
CA ILE A 32 7.76 -10.81 5.11
C ILE A 32 8.28 -9.69 5.99
N GLY A 33 7.86 -9.71 7.25
CA GLY A 33 8.27 -8.80 8.30
C GLY A 33 7.70 -7.39 8.19
N LYS A 34 6.92 -7.10 7.17
CA LYS A 34 6.38 -5.77 6.91
C LYS A 34 4.90 -5.72 7.27
N MET A 35 4.44 -4.55 7.70
CA MET A 35 3.03 -4.26 7.97
C MET A 35 2.40 -3.67 6.70
N PHE A 36 1.25 -4.19 6.32
CA PHE A 36 0.44 -3.71 5.21
C PHE A 36 -0.96 -3.32 5.68
N ASN A 37 -1.47 -2.22 5.17
CA ASN A 37 -2.89 -1.93 5.16
C ASN A 37 -3.49 -2.57 3.92
N TYR A 38 -4.71 -3.09 4.04
CA TYR A 38 -5.39 -3.68 2.90
C TYR A 38 -6.86 -3.23 2.82
N THR A 39 -7.36 -3.24 1.59
CA THR A 39 -8.78 -3.04 1.27
C THR A 39 -9.16 -4.02 0.17
N CYS A 40 -10.22 -4.79 0.40
CA CYS A 40 -10.73 -5.76 -0.56
C CYS A 40 -11.91 -5.21 -1.38
N PHE A 41 -12.20 -5.86 -2.49
CA PHE A 41 -13.21 -5.43 -3.46
C PHE A 41 -14.61 -5.29 -2.85
N GLU A 42 -14.96 -6.09 -1.83
CA GLU A 42 -16.23 -6.03 -1.11
C GLU A 42 -16.23 -5.02 0.05
N GLY A 43 -15.18 -4.21 0.18
CA GLY A 43 -15.08 -3.17 1.20
C GLY A 43 -14.45 -3.62 2.52
N THR A 44 -14.11 -4.90 2.73
CA THR A 44 -13.34 -5.35 3.88
C THR A 44 -11.98 -4.68 3.90
N LYS A 45 -11.58 -4.17 5.05
CA LYS A 45 -10.30 -3.49 5.24
C LYS A 45 -9.63 -3.87 6.55
N GLY A 46 -8.34 -3.63 6.62
CA GLY A 46 -7.57 -3.90 7.83
C GLY A 46 -6.09 -3.67 7.65
N GLN A 47 -5.34 -4.25 8.55
CA GLN A 47 -3.88 -4.24 8.50
C GLN A 47 -3.34 -5.59 8.97
N GLY A 48 -2.18 -5.98 8.45
CA GLY A 48 -1.58 -7.25 8.82
C GLY A 48 -0.10 -7.32 8.52
N ARG A 49 0.56 -8.22 9.25
CA ARG A 49 1.96 -8.57 9.06
C ARG A 49 2.08 -10.05 8.81
N VAL A 50 2.86 -10.41 7.81
CA VAL A 50 3.26 -11.79 7.53
C VAL A 50 4.63 -12.03 8.15
N ASN A 51 4.75 -13.03 8.99
CA ASN A 51 6.01 -13.44 9.60
C ASN A 51 6.75 -14.47 8.72
N SER A 52 8.03 -14.69 9.00
CA SER A 52 8.88 -15.61 8.22
C SER A 52 8.44 -17.06 8.26
N ASP A 53 7.72 -17.46 9.31
CA ASP A 53 7.15 -18.80 9.51
C ASP A 53 5.78 -18.98 8.83
N GLY A 54 5.31 -18.00 8.06
CA GLY A 54 4.01 -18.01 7.41
C GLY A 54 2.83 -17.74 8.34
N SER A 55 3.07 -17.36 9.60
CA SER A 55 2.02 -16.85 10.47
C SER A 55 1.63 -15.43 10.06
N VAL A 56 0.39 -15.06 10.36
CA VAL A 56 -0.14 -13.71 10.09
C VAL A 56 -0.78 -13.15 11.34
N ALA A 57 -0.47 -11.89 11.66
CA ALA A 57 -1.14 -11.17 12.73
C ALA A 57 -1.67 -9.84 12.19
N GLY A 58 -2.89 -9.47 12.56
CA GLY A 58 -3.49 -8.26 12.04
C GLY A 58 -4.87 -7.96 12.60
N SER A 59 -5.51 -7.00 11.97
CA SER A 59 -6.89 -6.62 12.24
C SER A 59 -7.71 -6.63 10.96
N ILE A 60 -9.00 -6.88 11.10
CA ILE A 60 -9.97 -6.92 10.01
C ILE A 60 -11.25 -6.19 10.42
N GLN A 61 -11.78 -5.43 9.50
CA GLN A 61 -13.09 -4.79 9.58
C GLN A 61 -13.89 -5.18 8.34
N PHE A 62 -14.93 -5.97 8.51
CA PHE A 62 -15.73 -6.47 7.41
C PHE A 62 -16.57 -5.36 6.78
N GLN A 63 -16.62 -5.33 5.44
CA GLN A 63 -17.39 -4.38 4.63
C GLN A 63 -17.16 -2.90 5.00
N GLY A 64 -15.99 -2.59 5.55
CA GLY A 64 -15.63 -1.23 5.95
C GLY A 64 -16.43 -0.65 7.11
N SER A 65 -17.32 -1.44 7.72
CA SER A 65 -18.20 -1.06 8.83
C SER A 65 -18.18 -2.12 9.94
N GLY A 66 -18.76 -1.80 11.09
CA GLY A 66 -18.76 -2.71 12.22
C GLY A 66 -17.46 -2.74 13.04
N PRO A 67 -17.34 -3.64 14.01
CA PRO A 67 -16.22 -3.69 14.92
C PRO A 67 -14.96 -4.21 14.23
N VAL A 68 -13.82 -3.59 14.58
CA VAL A 68 -12.50 -4.11 14.21
C VAL A 68 -12.21 -5.34 15.05
N ARG A 69 -11.84 -6.43 14.40
CA ARG A 69 -11.45 -7.68 15.04
C ARG A 69 -9.96 -7.94 14.85
N TYR A 70 -9.31 -8.46 15.86
CA TYR A 70 -7.92 -8.90 15.77
C TYR A 70 -7.88 -10.38 15.43
N ALA A 71 -7.03 -10.74 14.49
CA ALA A 71 -6.83 -12.09 14.02
C ALA A 71 -5.36 -12.46 14.07
N GLN A 72 -5.09 -13.68 14.52
CA GLN A 72 -3.76 -14.27 14.46
C GLN A 72 -3.89 -15.66 13.84
N LEU A 73 -3.21 -15.85 12.71
CA LEU A 73 -3.16 -17.12 12.02
C LEU A 73 -1.85 -17.83 12.38
N PRO A 74 -1.87 -19.14 12.62
CA PRO A 74 -0.69 -19.88 13.05
C PRO A 74 0.40 -19.94 11.98
N ALA A 75 1.57 -20.42 12.38
CA ALA A 75 2.66 -20.73 11.46
C ALA A 75 2.20 -21.68 10.34
N ASN A 76 2.82 -21.56 9.17
CA ASN A 76 2.47 -22.30 7.96
C ASN A 76 1.07 -22.05 7.40
N THR A 77 0.38 -20.99 7.84
CA THR A 77 -0.89 -20.59 7.21
C THR A 77 -0.67 -20.13 5.78
N LEU A 78 0.34 -19.30 5.54
CA LEU A 78 0.72 -18.89 4.19
C LEU A 78 1.90 -19.73 3.71
N GLN A 79 1.73 -20.38 2.57
CA GLN A 79 2.70 -21.30 1.97
C GLN A 79 2.90 -20.95 0.48
N VAL A 80 4.14 -21.08 0.02
CA VAL A 80 4.44 -21.02 -1.41
C VAL A 80 4.19 -22.42 -1.99
N LYS A 81 3.37 -22.47 -3.06
CA LYS A 81 3.09 -23.69 -3.83
C LYS A 81 3.26 -23.38 -5.32
N GLY A 82 4.34 -23.87 -5.90
CA GLY A 82 4.70 -23.51 -7.27
C GLY A 82 4.90 -21.99 -7.38
N GLU A 83 4.16 -21.35 -8.27
CA GLU A 83 4.21 -19.90 -8.51
C GLU A 83 3.15 -19.11 -7.70
N SER A 84 2.36 -19.79 -6.87
CA SER A 84 1.28 -19.17 -6.11
C SER A 84 1.56 -19.15 -4.61
N VAL A 85 1.00 -18.18 -3.92
CA VAL A 85 0.91 -18.16 -2.46
C VAL A 85 -0.45 -18.70 -2.05
N CYS A 86 -0.48 -19.77 -1.27
CA CYS A 86 -1.71 -20.42 -0.85
C CYS A 86 -1.93 -20.28 0.66
N ALA A 87 -3.19 -20.14 1.08
CA ALA A 87 -3.55 -20.08 2.49
C ALA A 87 -4.12 -21.41 2.96
N SER A 88 -3.49 -22.03 3.98
CA SER A 88 -3.99 -23.23 4.66
C SER A 88 -4.70 -22.81 5.93
N LEU A 89 -6.02 -22.81 5.92
CA LEU A 89 -6.84 -22.44 7.06
C LEU A 89 -7.41 -23.70 7.71
N ARG A 90 -7.17 -23.86 9.01
CA ARG A 90 -7.72 -24.99 9.78
C ARG A 90 -9.25 -24.97 9.75
N GLY A 91 -9.85 -26.10 9.41
CA GLY A 91 -11.31 -26.26 9.36
C GLY A 91 -11.92 -25.90 8.00
N LEU A 92 -11.16 -25.41 7.03
CA LEU A 92 -11.61 -25.25 5.65
C LEU A 92 -11.11 -26.44 4.82
N PRO A 93 -11.99 -27.10 4.05
CA PRO A 93 -11.62 -28.22 3.19
C PRO A 93 -10.87 -27.76 1.91
N ILE A 94 -10.83 -26.46 1.66
CA ILE A 94 -10.20 -25.84 0.51
C ILE A 94 -8.98 -25.02 0.93
N GLN A 95 -7.98 -24.95 0.06
CA GLN A 95 -6.80 -24.14 0.22
C GLN A 95 -6.77 -23.09 -0.90
N PRO A 96 -7.29 -21.87 -0.66
CA PRO A 96 -7.25 -20.83 -1.67
C PRO A 96 -5.81 -20.43 -1.97
N CYS A 97 -5.52 -20.28 -3.25
CA CYS A 97 -4.26 -19.75 -3.74
C CYS A 97 -4.48 -18.36 -4.36
N PHE A 98 -3.45 -17.54 -4.33
CA PHE A 98 -3.51 -16.15 -4.73
C PHE A 98 -2.41 -15.83 -5.73
N TYR A 99 -2.78 -15.09 -6.76
CA TYR A 99 -1.84 -14.39 -7.62
C TYR A 99 -1.55 -13.03 -7.03
N LEU A 100 -0.28 -12.64 -7.08
CA LEU A 100 0.19 -11.40 -6.51
C LEU A 100 0.80 -10.55 -7.61
N GLU A 101 0.27 -9.36 -7.77
CA GLU A 101 0.71 -8.37 -8.74
C GLU A 101 1.28 -7.15 -8.02
N ARG A 102 2.49 -6.78 -8.34
CA ARG A 102 3.10 -5.56 -7.84
C ARG A 102 2.48 -4.37 -8.54
N THR A 103 1.86 -3.48 -7.77
CA THR A 103 1.24 -2.25 -8.31
C THR A 103 2.13 -1.03 -8.12
N SER A 104 3.06 -1.06 -7.15
CA SER A 104 4.06 -0.02 -6.95
C SER A 104 5.26 -0.54 -6.13
N ALA A 105 6.21 0.34 -5.81
CA ALA A 105 7.32 0.02 -4.91
C ALA A 105 6.86 -0.39 -3.50
N ASN A 106 5.66 0.03 -3.08
CA ASN A 106 5.14 -0.17 -1.72
C ASN A 106 3.76 -0.85 -1.70
N SER A 107 3.23 -1.25 -2.84
CA SER A 107 1.89 -1.84 -2.93
C SER A 107 1.84 -3.03 -3.89
N PHE A 108 0.88 -3.90 -3.62
CA PHE A 108 0.56 -5.04 -4.47
C PHE A 108 -0.93 -5.35 -4.39
N ARG A 109 -1.42 -6.03 -5.40
CA ARG A 109 -2.75 -6.63 -5.45
C ARG A 109 -2.63 -8.13 -5.25
N GLY A 110 -3.47 -8.70 -4.40
CA GLY A 110 -3.64 -10.15 -4.28
C GLY A 110 -5.03 -10.54 -4.77
N SER A 111 -5.12 -11.42 -5.76
CA SER A 111 -6.39 -11.93 -6.29
C SER A 111 -6.48 -13.44 -6.10
N VAL A 112 -7.69 -13.93 -5.84
CA VAL A 112 -7.95 -15.37 -5.72
C VAL A 112 -7.79 -16.04 -7.07
N SER A 113 -7.04 -17.13 -7.13
CA SER A 113 -6.82 -17.91 -8.36
C SER A 113 -8.16 -18.37 -8.95
N GLY A 114 -8.38 -18.07 -10.21
CA GLY A 114 -9.63 -18.38 -10.92
C GLY A 114 -10.78 -17.40 -10.67
N LEU A 115 -10.63 -16.42 -9.77
CA LEU A 115 -11.63 -15.42 -9.42
C LEU A 115 -11.00 -14.03 -9.46
N GLY A 116 -10.61 -13.56 -10.63
CA GLY A 116 -9.88 -12.29 -10.79
C GLY A 116 -10.60 -11.05 -10.26
N PHE A 117 -11.94 -11.10 -10.10
CA PHE A 117 -12.71 -10.02 -9.47
C PHE A 117 -12.57 -10.00 -7.93
N ALA A 118 -12.19 -11.13 -7.30
CA ALA A 118 -12.01 -11.23 -5.86
C ALA A 118 -10.55 -10.90 -5.51
N TYR A 119 -10.30 -9.64 -5.20
CA TYR A 119 -8.96 -9.14 -4.91
C TYR A 119 -8.94 -8.23 -3.68
N CYS A 120 -7.75 -8.07 -3.12
CA CYS A 120 -7.44 -7.04 -2.13
C CYS A 120 -6.22 -6.24 -2.60
N GLU A 121 -6.26 -4.95 -2.35
CA GLU A 121 -5.13 -4.04 -2.52
C GLU A 121 -4.38 -3.91 -1.21
N PHE A 122 -3.07 -4.07 -1.25
CA PHE A 122 -2.19 -3.98 -0.09
C PHE A 122 -1.21 -2.83 -0.26
N THR A 123 -1.12 -1.96 0.74
CA THR A 123 -0.15 -0.86 0.78
C THR A 123 0.69 -0.97 2.04
N ARG A 124 2.00 -0.91 1.91
CA ARG A 124 2.94 -0.97 3.01
C ARG A 124 2.69 0.17 4.01
N HIS A 125 2.51 -0.17 5.28
CA HIS A 125 2.35 0.81 6.35
C HIS A 125 3.65 1.61 6.51
N GLY A 126 3.55 2.95 6.54
CA GLY A 126 4.71 3.85 6.60
C GLY A 126 5.44 4.06 5.26
N GLY A 127 5.02 3.40 4.17
CA GLY A 127 5.40 3.78 2.82
C GLY A 127 4.71 5.09 2.45
N ARG A 128 5.47 6.12 2.09
CA ARG A 128 4.88 7.33 1.48
C ARG A 128 4.19 6.89 0.20
N THR A 129 2.87 6.92 0.20
CA THR A 129 2.10 6.97 -1.03
C THR A 129 2.44 8.30 -1.67
N THR A 130 3.25 8.31 -2.70
CA THR A 130 3.33 9.45 -3.62
C THR A 130 2.03 9.46 -4.42
N VAL A 131 0.94 9.86 -3.77
CA VAL A 131 -0.20 10.40 -4.46
C VAL A 131 0.33 11.72 -5.00
N ALA A 132 0.50 11.83 -6.30
CA ALA A 132 0.73 13.10 -6.96
C ALA A 132 -0.55 13.92 -6.74
N HIS A 133 -0.64 14.60 -5.60
CA HIS A 133 -1.56 15.70 -5.45
C HIS A 133 -1.06 16.78 -6.41
N SER A 134 -1.75 16.91 -7.55
CA SER A 134 -1.76 18.14 -8.27
C SER A 134 -2.28 19.20 -7.31
N VAL A 135 -1.35 19.93 -6.69
CA VAL A 135 -1.66 21.10 -5.90
C VAL A 135 -2.16 22.14 -6.91
N GLN A 136 -3.49 22.14 -7.10
CA GLN A 136 -4.15 23.25 -7.72
C GLN A 136 -4.00 24.42 -6.75
N ARG A 137 -3.03 25.28 -7.03
CA ARG A 137 -2.88 26.56 -6.34
C ARG A 137 -4.15 27.37 -6.59
N SER A 138 -5.05 27.35 -5.64
CA SER A 138 -6.10 28.37 -5.54
C SER A 138 -5.42 29.67 -5.18
N HIS A 139 -5.34 30.57 -6.15
CA HIS A 139 -4.97 31.95 -5.94
C HIS A 139 -6.02 32.66 -5.10
N SER A 140 -5.54 33.36 -4.09
CA SER A 140 -6.10 34.59 -3.53
C SER A 140 -7.42 34.51 -2.78
N ALA A 141 -7.33 34.40 -1.48
CA ALA A 141 -8.24 35.17 -0.61
C ALA A 141 -7.41 36.26 0.03
N GLN A 142 -7.63 37.50 -0.43
CA GLN A 142 -7.16 38.70 0.26
C GLN A 142 -7.86 38.81 1.64
N PRO A 143 -7.13 39.13 2.70
CA PRO A 143 -7.78 39.45 3.96
C PRO A 143 -8.46 40.78 3.83
N LEU A 144 -9.77 40.80 4.02
CA LEU A 144 -10.57 41.99 4.20
C LEU A 144 -10.11 42.71 5.48
N GLY A 145 -9.47 43.85 5.28
CA GLY A 145 -9.10 44.76 6.36
C GLY A 145 -10.33 45.27 7.09
N LEU A 146 -10.46 44.92 8.34
CA LEU A 146 -11.40 45.56 9.28
C LEU A 146 -10.82 46.93 9.62
N ARG A 147 -11.46 47.98 9.13
CA ARG A 147 -11.28 49.33 9.62
C ARG A 147 -11.93 49.43 11.00
N PRO A 148 -11.27 49.96 12.02
CA PRO A 148 -11.94 50.36 13.25
C PRO A 148 -12.64 51.71 12.99
N SER A 149 -13.95 51.72 13.11
CA SER A 149 -14.72 52.98 13.19
C SER A 149 -14.60 53.54 14.60
N LEU A 150 -13.84 54.59 14.70
CA LEU A 150 -13.92 55.54 15.79
C LEU A 150 -15.19 56.40 15.56
N THR A 151 -16.14 56.30 16.43
CA THR A 151 -17.10 57.37 16.68
C THR A 151 -17.00 57.70 18.15
N ALA A 152 -16.34 58.80 18.37
CA ALA A 152 -16.55 59.61 19.56
C ALA A 152 -17.91 60.30 19.43
N ASP A 153 -18.58 60.41 20.53
CA ASP A 153 -19.02 61.69 21.09
C ASP A 153 -20.44 61.92 21.37
N ASN A 154 -20.54 62.43 22.57
CA ASN A 154 -21.29 63.57 23.06
C ASN A 154 -22.82 63.43 23.19
N ASN A 155 -23.30 63.36 24.40
CA ASN A 155 -23.83 64.43 25.26
C ASN A 155 -24.53 63.84 26.46
#